data_234d0fbe7eace4989bb57ffa04731b22
#
_entry.id   234d0fbe7eace4989bb57ffa04731b22
#
_cell.length_a   1.000
_cell.length_b   1.000
_cell.length_c   1.000
_cell.angle_alpha   90.00
_cell.angle_beta   90.00
_cell.angle_gamma   90.00
#
_symmetry.space_group_name_H-M   'P 1'
#
loop_
_entity.id
_entity.type
_entity.pdbx_description
1 polymer ?
#
loop_
_entity_poly.entity_id
_entity_poly.type
_entity_poly.pdbx_seq_one_letter_code
_entity_poly.pdbx_strand_id
1 'polypeptide(L)'
;MAHLTESHRIKIEHYLNENYSYRKIAELLNVNVSTISREVKRNIRTYSISNHMVIVECIHKDNCERLKGSSKSKMCSINCPDYELRKCDRFSTKNAKPVCNSCPNNAKCKLARKKYIANVANNKYELRIISRPKIRITQEQFDFINKLFSEKMTKGQSISVIYQNHKDEIMISENTVRNYLKRGLLKSN
;
A
#
# COMPACT_ATOMS: atom_id res chain seq x y z
N MET A 1 -16.87 -4.30 -1.46
CA MET A 1 -15.77 -4.69 -0.54
C MET A 1 -15.56 -3.55 0.45
N ALA A 2 -15.65 -3.81 1.74
CA ALA A 2 -15.38 -2.81 2.75
C ALA A 2 -13.88 -2.43 2.74
N HIS A 3 -13.59 -1.15 2.66
CA HIS A 3 -12.22 -0.65 2.79
C HIS A 3 -11.82 -0.63 4.26
N LEU A 4 -10.57 -1.00 4.55
CA LEU A 4 -10.02 -0.87 5.90
C LEU A 4 -9.94 0.62 6.26
N THR A 5 -10.51 0.97 7.40
CA THR A 5 -10.42 2.32 7.98
C THR A 5 -9.11 2.50 8.75
N GLU A 6 -8.81 3.70 9.18
CA GLU A 6 -7.69 3.98 10.06
C GLU A 6 -7.80 3.19 11.38
N SER A 7 -8.99 3.15 11.99
CA SER A 7 -9.26 2.37 13.20
C SER A 7 -8.95 0.88 12.99
N HIS A 8 -9.30 0.31 11.83
CA HIS A 8 -8.93 -1.08 11.52
C HIS A 8 -7.41 -1.25 11.47
N ARG A 9 -6.66 -0.31 10.90
CA ARG A 9 -5.19 -0.37 10.82
C ARG A 9 -4.53 -0.30 12.19
N ILE A 10 -5.02 0.55 13.09
CA ILE A 10 -4.57 0.65 14.48
C ILE A 10 -4.79 -0.69 15.21
N LYS A 11 -5.98 -1.28 15.07
CA LYS A 11 -6.28 -2.59 15.65
C LYS A 11 -5.41 -3.71 15.06
N ILE A 12 -5.14 -3.69 13.75
CA ILE A 12 -4.24 -4.66 13.11
C ILE A 12 -2.84 -4.55 13.73
N GLU A 13 -2.28 -3.35 13.90
CA GLU A 13 -0.97 -3.14 14.52
C GLU A 13 -0.96 -3.67 15.95
N HIS A 14 -1.97 -3.31 16.75
CA HIS A 14 -2.11 -3.78 18.12
C HIS A 14 -2.10 -5.30 18.20
N TYR A 15 -2.97 -5.98 17.44
CA TYR A 15 -3.06 -7.44 17.43
C TYR A 15 -1.80 -8.14 16.89
N LEU A 16 -1.08 -7.50 15.96
CA LEU A 16 0.22 -8.00 15.51
C LEU A 16 1.27 -7.91 16.62
N ASN A 17 1.26 -6.86 17.43
CA ASN A 17 2.13 -6.72 18.59
C ASN A 17 1.84 -7.77 19.65
N GLU A 18 0.55 -8.11 19.85
CA GLU A 18 0.07 -9.20 20.73
C GLU A 18 0.23 -10.60 20.11
N ASN A 19 0.93 -10.71 19.00
CA ASN A 19 1.22 -11.99 18.32
C ASN A 19 0.00 -12.75 17.77
N TYR A 20 -1.14 -12.10 17.56
CA TYR A 20 -2.33 -12.77 16.98
C TYR A 20 -2.09 -13.22 15.55
N SER A 21 -2.68 -14.36 15.16
CA SER A 21 -2.64 -14.85 13.78
C SER A 21 -3.50 -13.97 12.86
N TYR A 22 -3.21 -13.96 11.56
CA TYR A 22 -4.04 -13.21 10.59
C TYR A 22 -5.49 -13.70 10.57
N ARG A 23 -5.73 -14.99 10.84
CA ARG A 23 -7.08 -15.55 10.96
C ARG A 23 -7.81 -14.93 12.15
N LYS A 24 -7.16 -14.89 13.32
CA LYS A 24 -7.76 -14.30 14.52
C LYS A 24 -7.99 -12.79 14.37
N ILE A 25 -7.08 -12.07 13.76
CA ILE A 25 -7.25 -10.64 13.46
C ILE A 25 -8.43 -10.42 12.51
N ALA A 26 -8.56 -11.24 11.48
CA ALA A 26 -9.65 -11.15 10.51
C ALA A 26 -11.01 -11.40 11.16
N GLU A 27 -11.10 -12.40 12.05
CA GLU A 27 -12.29 -12.70 12.86
C GLU A 27 -12.69 -11.51 13.73
N LEU A 28 -11.76 -10.96 14.51
CA LEU A 28 -11.99 -9.82 15.41
C LEU A 28 -12.41 -8.53 14.69
N LEU A 29 -11.99 -8.36 13.44
CA LEU A 29 -12.31 -7.18 12.61
C LEU A 29 -13.46 -7.44 11.64
N ASN A 30 -14.04 -8.64 11.66
CA ASN A 30 -15.09 -9.09 10.73
C ASN A 30 -14.73 -8.82 9.26
N VAL A 31 -13.52 -9.19 8.86
CA VAL A 31 -13.00 -9.07 7.49
C VAL A 31 -12.39 -10.39 7.01
N ASN A 32 -12.18 -10.52 5.71
CA ASN A 32 -11.55 -11.72 5.16
C ASN A 32 -10.05 -11.77 5.53
N VAL A 33 -9.54 -12.97 5.83
CA VAL A 33 -8.11 -13.21 6.14
C VAL A 33 -7.18 -12.70 5.04
N SER A 34 -7.59 -12.85 3.77
CA SER A 34 -6.82 -12.33 2.63
C SER A 34 -6.70 -10.80 2.64
N THR A 35 -7.69 -10.09 3.20
CA THR A 35 -7.65 -8.63 3.37
C THR A 35 -6.54 -8.24 4.35
N ILE A 36 -6.47 -8.91 5.50
CA ILE A 36 -5.40 -8.69 6.50
C ILE A 36 -4.03 -9.01 5.90
N SER A 37 -3.90 -10.17 5.26
CA SER A 37 -2.62 -10.58 4.65
C SER A 37 -2.14 -9.60 3.59
N ARG A 38 -3.03 -9.13 2.71
CA ARG A 38 -2.70 -8.13 1.67
C ARG A 38 -2.36 -6.77 2.28
N GLU A 39 -3.11 -6.33 3.29
CA GLU A 39 -2.86 -5.06 3.99
C GLU A 39 -1.48 -5.07 4.63
N VAL A 40 -1.17 -6.10 5.41
CA VAL A 40 0.14 -6.22 6.08
C VAL A 40 1.27 -6.30 5.04
N LYS A 41 1.18 -7.21 4.06
CA LYS A 41 2.22 -7.37 3.02
C LYS A 41 2.49 -6.06 2.26
N ARG A 42 1.45 -5.31 1.92
CA ARG A 42 1.55 -4.05 1.17
C ARG A 42 2.22 -2.94 1.98
N ASN A 43 2.05 -2.96 3.29
CA ASN A 43 2.44 -1.88 4.19
C ASN A 43 3.58 -2.24 5.13
N ILE A 44 4.26 -3.37 4.89
CA ILE A 44 5.51 -3.68 5.58
C ILE A 44 6.53 -2.58 5.30
N ARG A 45 7.12 -2.07 6.38
CA ARG A 45 8.28 -1.18 6.30
C ARG A 45 9.50 -1.91 6.82
N THR A 46 10.58 -1.89 6.03
CA THR A 46 11.87 -2.40 6.46
C THR A 46 12.63 -1.28 7.15
N TYR A 47 13.01 -1.51 8.39
CA TYR A 47 13.89 -0.63 9.14
C TYR A 47 15.28 -1.23 9.15
N SER A 48 16.20 -0.63 8.41
CA SER A 48 17.61 -0.82 8.72
C SER A 48 17.89 -0.07 10.02
N ILE A 49 18.55 -0.71 10.96
CA ILE A 49 18.95 -0.05 12.20
C ILE A 49 20.14 0.81 11.84
N SER A 50 19.90 1.99 11.36
CA SER A 50 20.93 3.01 11.10
C SER A 50 21.20 3.89 12.33
N ASN A 51 21.09 3.34 13.53
CA ASN A 51 21.76 3.97 14.64
C ASN A 51 23.25 3.67 14.48
N HIS A 52 24.10 4.68 14.62
CA HIS A 52 25.56 4.61 14.52
C HIS A 52 26.22 3.50 15.36
N MET A 53 25.44 2.76 16.11
CA MET A 53 25.86 1.72 17.06
C MET A 53 25.57 0.28 16.62
N VAL A 54 24.72 0.03 15.61
CA VAL A 54 24.34 -1.32 15.21
C VAL A 54 24.56 -1.53 13.74
N ILE A 55 25.52 -2.38 13.41
CA ILE A 55 25.80 -2.82 12.03
C ILE A 55 24.80 -3.90 11.68
N VAL A 56 24.00 -3.67 10.62
CA VAL A 56 23.15 -4.72 10.07
C VAL A 56 24.03 -5.80 9.46
N GLU A 57 23.79 -7.06 9.79
CA GLU A 57 24.62 -8.16 9.32
C GLU A 57 24.48 -8.38 7.82
N CYS A 58 25.62 -8.45 7.14
CA CYS A 58 25.72 -8.86 5.76
C CYS A 58 25.63 -10.39 5.66
N ILE A 59 25.05 -10.91 4.58
CA ILE A 59 25.00 -12.36 4.30
C ILE A 59 26.40 -12.95 4.17
N HIS A 60 27.35 -12.16 3.66
CA HIS A 60 28.75 -12.55 3.43
C HIS A 60 29.65 -12.38 4.67
N LYS A 61 29.10 -12.01 5.83
CA LYS A 61 29.88 -11.67 7.04
C LYS A 61 30.94 -12.72 7.41
N ASP A 62 30.56 -13.99 7.33
CA ASP A 62 31.41 -15.09 7.80
C ASP A 62 32.56 -15.40 6.82
N ASN A 63 32.41 -15.06 5.54
CA ASN A 63 33.37 -15.31 4.47
C ASN A 63 33.94 -14.04 3.85
N CYS A 64 33.74 -12.90 4.47
CA CYS A 64 34.13 -11.61 3.91
C CYS A 64 35.63 -11.35 4.07
N GLU A 65 36.41 -11.37 3.00
CA GLU A 65 37.83 -11.09 3.02
C GLU A 65 38.21 -9.67 3.41
N ARG A 66 37.31 -8.70 3.11
CA ARG A 66 37.49 -7.28 3.48
C ARG A 66 37.39 -7.03 4.99
N LEU A 67 36.84 -7.98 5.75
CA LEU A 67 36.75 -7.92 7.22
C LEU A 67 37.92 -8.59 7.92
N LYS A 68 38.80 -9.28 7.18
CA LYS A 68 40.02 -9.89 7.73
C LYS A 68 41.00 -8.75 8.04
N GLY A 69 41.11 -8.39 9.31
CA GLY A 69 42.14 -7.47 9.82
C GLY A 69 41.71 -6.04 10.17
N SER A 70 40.46 -5.66 10.02
CA SER A 70 40.01 -4.37 10.49
C SER A 70 38.75 -4.47 11.36
N SER A 71 38.65 -3.60 12.37
CA SER A 71 37.48 -3.47 13.20
C SER A 71 36.24 -3.27 12.31
N LYS A 72 35.22 -4.08 12.56
CA LYS A 72 33.90 -4.09 11.92
C LYS A 72 33.48 -2.70 11.44
N SER A 73 33.74 -2.42 10.18
CA SER A 73 33.50 -1.10 9.62
C SER A 73 32.01 -0.80 9.60
N LYS A 74 31.61 0.26 10.28
CA LYS A 74 30.26 0.84 10.20
C LYS A 74 29.88 1.24 8.77
N MET A 75 30.82 1.24 7.87
CA MET A 75 30.72 1.71 6.49
C MET A 75 30.43 0.58 5.49
N CYS A 76 30.35 -0.70 5.91
CA CYS A 76 30.06 -1.80 5.00
C CYS A 76 28.77 -1.61 4.21
N SER A 77 27.70 -1.17 4.86
CA SER A 77 26.41 -0.94 4.20
C SER A 77 26.40 0.23 3.22
N ILE A 78 27.42 1.11 3.28
CA ILE A 78 27.54 2.29 2.44
C ILE A 78 28.54 2.08 1.33
N ASN A 79 29.70 1.49 1.65
CA ASN A 79 30.87 1.47 0.77
C ASN A 79 31.18 0.09 0.18
N CYS A 80 30.49 -0.97 0.58
CA CYS A 80 30.73 -2.29 0.05
C CYS A 80 29.78 -2.60 -1.13
N PRO A 81 30.28 -2.79 -2.35
CA PRO A 81 29.44 -3.13 -3.50
C PRO A 81 28.73 -4.48 -3.36
N ASP A 82 29.35 -5.40 -2.60
CA ASP A 82 28.84 -6.76 -2.38
C ASP A 82 27.99 -6.85 -1.10
N TYR A 83 27.60 -5.70 -0.53
CA TYR A 83 26.82 -5.70 0.69
C TYR A 83 25.40 -6.19 0.45
N GLU A 84 25.05 -7.32 1.05
CA GLU A 84 23.71 -7.88 1.01
C GLU A 84 23.18 -8.10 2.42
N LEU A 85 21.97 -7.59 2.66
CA LEU A 85 21.28 -7.69 3.97
C LEU A 85 20.95 -9.15 4.30
N ARG A 86 21.43 -9.65 5.45
CA ARG A 86 21.03 -10.95 5.98
C ARG A 86 19.53 -10.94 6.33
N LYS A 87 18.81 -11.90 5.77
CA LYS A 87 17.39 -12.11 6.06
C LYS A 87 17.24 -12.93 7.34
N CYS A 88 16.17 -12.67 8.08
CA CYS A 88 15.83 -13.45 9.27
C CYS A 88 15.23 -14.79 8.86
N ASP A 89 15.75 -15.90 9.40
CA ASP A 89 15.31 -17.26 9.08
C ASP A 89 13.82 -17.50 9.41
N ARG A 90 13.28 -16.75 10.36
CA ARG A 90 11.83 -16.75 10.67
C ARG A 90 10.94 -16.42 9.48
N PHE A 91 11.45 -15.68 8.49
CA PHE A 91 10.69 -15.34 7.28
C PHE A 91 10.75 -16.42 6.20
N SER A 92 11.60 -17.43 6.37
CA SER A 92 11.76 -18.52 5.42
C SER A 92 10.72 -19.64 5.59
N THR A 93 10.01 -19.67 6.71
CA THR A 93 8.98 -20.69 6.98
C THR A 93 7.65 -20.31 6.31
N LYS A 94 6.98 -21.30 5.68
CA LYS A 94 5.73 -21.10 4.91
C LYS A 94 4.61 -20.40 5.68
N ASN A 95 4.57 -20.54 7.01
CA ASN A 95 3.53 -19.99 7.88
C ASN A 95 3.98 -18.78 8.70
N ALA A 96 5.20 -18.28 8.49
CA ALA A 96 5.70 -17.15 9.24
C ALA A 96 4.97 -15.84 8.86
N LYS A 97 4.61 -15.07 9.87
CA LYS A 97 4.19 -13.68 9.65
C LYS A 97 5.41 -12.91 9.15
N PRO A 98 5.32 -12.21 8.01
CA PRO A 98 6.46 -11.48 7.45
C PRO A 98 6.79 -10.18 8.19
N VAL A 99 6.46 -10.08 9.49
CA VAL A 99 6.64 -8.90 10.33
C VAL A 99 7.28 -9.23 11.68
N CYS A 100 8.01 -8.26 12.21
CA CYS A 100 8.71 -8.34 13.50
C CYS A 100 7.93 -7.69 14.64
N ASN A 101 6.63 -7.40 14.48
CA ASN A 101 5.84 -6.68 15.48
C ASN A 101 5.90 -7.34 16.86
N SER A 102 5.69 -8.66 16.94
CA SER A 102 5.74 -9.44 18.19
C SER A 102 7.04 -10.22 18.37
N CYS A 103 8.13 -9.81 17.73
CA CYS A 103 9.39 -10.55 17.83
C CYS A 103 10.05 -10.35 19.19
N PRO A 104 10.28 -11.40 20.01
CA PRO A 104 10.91 -11.26 21.33
C PRO A 104 12.35 -10.72 21.24
N ASN A 105 13.05 -10.98 20.14
CA ASN A 105 14.41 -10.51 19.91
C ASN A 105 14.47 -9.10 19.30
N ASN A 106 13.35 -8.40 19.20
CA ASN A 106 13.27 -7.11 18.50
C ASN A 106 14.31 -6.09 19.01
N ALA A 107 14.53 -6.01 20.33
CA ALA A 107 15.47 -5.04 20.92
C ALA A 107 16.95 -5.34 20.58
N LYS A 108 17.33 -6.63 20.54
CA LYS A 108 18.71 -7.10 20.34
C LYS A 108 18.99 -7.54 18.88
N CYS A 109 18.00 -7.48 17.99
CA CYS A 109 18.13 -7.96 16.65
C CYS A 109 19.06 -7.09 15.80
N LYS A 110 20.05 -7.71 15.17
CA LYS A 110 21.01 -7.06 14.25
C LYS A 110 20.60 -7.17 12.78
N LEU A 111 19.45 -7.78 12.50
CA LEU A 111 18.94 -7.99 11.14
C LEU A 111 17.97 -6.86 10.75
N ALA A 112 17.75 -6.72 9.46
CA ALA A 112 16.73 -5.79 8.96
C ALA A 112 15.35 -6.15 9.52
N ARG A 113 14.72 -5.21 10.22
CA ARG A 113 13.43 -5.43 10.86
C ARG A 113 12.31 -5.05 9.91
N LYS A 114 11.29 -5.88 9.84
CA LYS A 114 10.08 -5.65 9.05
C LYS A 114 8.92 -5.40 10.00
N LYS A 115 8.37 -4.21 10.01
CA LYS A 115 7.22 -3.86 10.87
C LYS A 115 6.04 -3.38 10.05
N TYR A 116 4.86 -3.70 10.53
CA TYR A 116 3.62 -3.03 10.15
C TYR A 116 3.37 -1.89 11.16
N ILE A 117 3.12 -0.68 10.66
CA ILE A 117 2.80 0.50 11.46
C ILE A 117 1.56 1.14 10.87
N ALA A 118 0.51 1.27 11.66
CA ALA A 118 -0.82 1.72 11.25
C ALA A 118 -0.80 3.12 10.63
N ASN A 119 -0.13 4.08 11.27
CA ASN A 119 -0.03 5.45 10.77
C ASN A 119 0.65 5.50 9.39
N VAL A 120 1.76 4.76 9.21
CA VAL A 120 2.46 4.70 7.91
C VAL A 120 1.56 4.06 6.85
N ALA A 121 0.81 3.01 7.20
CA ALA A 121 -0.13 2.35 6.30
C ALA A 121 -1.29 3.28 5.91
N ASN A 122 -1.79 4.08 6.86
CA ASN A 122 -2.87 5.03 6.63
C ASN A 122 -2.41 6.19 5.74
N ASN A 123 -1.28 6.81 6.02
CA ASN A 123 -0.72 7.87 5.20
C ASN A 123 -0.48 7.40 3.75
N LYS A 124 0.02 6.18 3.56
CA LYS A 124 0.15 5.57 2.24
C LYS A 124 -1.20 5.38 1.53
N TYR A 125 -2.22 5.02 2.28
CA TYR A 125 -3.58 4.88 1.75
C TYR A 125 -4.15 6.23 1.29
N GLU A 126 -4.04 7.26 2.12
CA GLU A 126 -4.49 8.62 1.83
C GLU A 126 -3.79 9.21 0.60
N LEU A 127 -2.46 9.14 0.56
CA LEU A 127 -1.68 9.59 -0.60
C LEU A 127 -2.14 8.88 -1.88
N ARG A 128 -2.42 7.57 -1.83
CA ARG A 128 -2.92 6.83 -2.97
C ARG A 128 -4.33 7.25 -3.40
N ILE A 129 -5.19 7.66 -2.46
CA ILE A 129 -6.52 8.19 -2.79
C ILE A 129 -6.40 9.56 -3.44
N ILE A 130 -5.58 10.43 -2.87
CA ILE A 130 -5.34 11.79 -3.38
C ILE A 130 -4.70 11.73 -4.78
N SER A 131 -3.75 10.82 -5.00
CA SER A 131 -3.05 10.67 -6.28
C SER A 131 -3.87 9.99 -7.38
N ARG A 132 -5.08 9.45 -7.06
CA ARG A 132 -5.94 8.86 -8.09
C ARG A 132 -6.47 9.95 -9.02
N PRO A 133 -6.30 9.79 -10.34
CA PRO A 133 -6.90 10.73 -11.26
C PRO A 133 -8.43 10.74 -11.05
N LYS A 134 -8.99 11.91 -10.89
CA LYS A 134 -10.44 12.11 -10.74
C LYS A 134 -11.16 11.73 -12.03
N ILE A 135 -10.53 12.03 -13.16
CA ILE A 135 -10.99 11.78 -14.53
C ILE A 135 -10.05 10.74 -15.13
N ARG A 136 -10.59 9.67 -15.74
CA ARG A 136 -9.85 8.54 -16.31
C ARG A 136 -9.96 8.45 -17.82
N ILE A 137 -10.27 9.56 -18.46
CA ILE A 137 -10.40 9.68 -19.91
C ILE A 137 -9.52 10.85 -20.38
N THR A 138 -9.22 10.88 -21.67
CA THR A 138 -8.48 11.98 -22.27
C THR A 138 -9.27 13.29 -22.15
N GLN A 139 -8.58 14.43 -22.23
CA GLN A 139 -9.23 15.73 -22.16
C GLN A 139 -10.26 15.89 -23.30
N GLU A 140 -9.93 15.44 -24.50
CA GLU A 140 -10.82 15.48 -25.67
C GLU A 140 -12.13 14.72 -25.44
N GLN A 141 -12.02 13.49 -24.89
CA GLN A 141 -13.17 12.69 -24.52
C GLN A 141 -14.00 13.33 -23.42
N PHE A 142 -13.33 13.94 -22.46
CA PHE A 142 -14.00 14.66 -21.37
C PHE A 142 -14.80 15.86 -21.91
N ASP A 143 -14.19 16.66 -22.76
CA ASP A 143 -14.81 17.85 -23.35
C ASP A 143 -16.00 17.46 -24.26
N PHE A 144 -15.84 16.40 -25.04
CA PHE A 144 -16.94 15.83 -25.84
C PHE A 144 -18.12 15.43 -24.97
N ILE A 145 -17.90 14.61 -23.93
CA ILE A 145 -18.95 14.15 -23.01
C ILE A 145 -19.60 15.33 -22.30
N ASN A 146 -18.81 16.30 -21.81
CA ASN A 146 -19.32 17.47 -21.12
C ASN A 146 -20.23 18.29 -22.01
N LYS A 147 -19.83 18.57 -23.25
CA LYS A 147 -20.64 19.28 -24.25
C LYS A 147 -21.93 18.53 -24.55
N LEU A 148 -21.82 17.24 -24.88
CA LEU A 148 -22.96 16.39 -25.23
C LEU A 148 -24.01 16.35 -24.10
N PHE A 149 -23.60 16.09 -22.87
CA PHE A 149 -24.54 16.00 -21.75
C PHE A 149 -25.11 17.37 -21.37
N SER A 150 -24.30 18.43 -21.37
CA SER A 150 -24.78 19.78 -21.12
C SER A 150 -25.87 20.21 -22.10
N GLU A 151 -25.64 20.01 -23.40
CA GLU A 151 -26.61 20.38 -24.46
C GLU A 151 -27.90 19.55 -24.44
N LYS A 152 -27.78 18.25 -24.20
CA LYS A 152 -28.94 17.34 -24.25
C LYS A 152 -29.76 17.37 -22.97
N MET A 153 -29.12 17.55 -21.81
CA MET A 153 -29.84 17.70 -20.53
C MET A 153 -30.61 19.02 -20.45
N THR A 154 -30.11 20.12 -21.01
CA THR A 154 -30.88 21.37 -21.18
C THR A 154 -32.13 21.20 -22.03
N LYS A 155 -32.13 20.26 -22.96
CA LYS A 155 -33.31 19.88 -23.77
C LYS A 155 -34.22 18.86 -23.08
N GLY A 156 -34.03 18.60 -21.78
CA GLY A 156 -34.88 17.72 -20.97
C GLY A 156 -34.59 16.20 -21.16
N GLN A 157 -33.53 15.80 -21.86
CA GLN A 157 -33.20 14.38 -22.03
C GLN A 157 -32.59 13.79 -20.77
N SER A 158 -32.99 12.55 -20.45
CA SER A 158 -32.39 11.84 -19.32
C SER A 158 -30.98 11.30 -19.64
N ILE A 159 -30.16 11.15 -18.62
CA ILE A 159 -28.80 10.62 -18.76
C ILE A 159 -28.78 9.28 -19.48
N SER A 160 -29.72 8.39 -19.17
CA SER A 160 -29.79 7.07 -19.81
C SER A 160 -30.08 7.17 -21.32
N VAL A 161 -31.01 8.04 -21.71
CA VAL A 161 -31.36 8.24 -23.13
C VAL A 161 -30.18 8.82 -23.89
N ILE A 162 -29.52 9.84 -23.34
CA ILE A 162 -28.32 10.44 -23.95
C ILE A 162 -27.23 9.36 -24.12
N TYR A 163 -26.97 8.58 -23.07
CA TYR A 163 -25.95 7.55 -23.08
C TYR A 163 -26.26 6.46 -24.13
N GLN A 164 -27.47 5.94 -24.19
CA GLN A 164 -27.84 4.90 -25.13
C GLN A 164 -27.71 5.36 -26.59
N ASN A 165 -28.09 6.60 -26.89
CA ASN A 165 -28.00 7.16 -28.24
C ASN A 165 -26.58 7.42 -28.71
N HIS A 166 -25.60 7.54 -27.78
CA HIS A 166 -24.20 7.87 -28.06
C HIS A 166 -23.22 6.84 -27.46
N LYS A 167 -23.71 5.60 -27.22
CA LYS A 167 -22.95 4.55 -26.54
C LYS A 167 -21.63 4.22 -27.23
N ASP A 168 -21.61 4.24 -28.55
CA ASP A 168 -20.43 3.89 -29.34
C ASP A 168 -19.37 5.02 -29.38
N GLU A 169 -19.80 6.24 -29.07
CA GLU A 169 -18.93 7.42 -29.03
C GLU A 169 -18.36 7.66 -27.62
N ILE A 170 -19.03 7.16 -26.59
CA ILE A 170 -18.68 7.37 -25.18
C ILE A 170 -17.81 6.21 -24.68
N MET A 171 -16.53 6.44 -24.45
CA MET A 171 -15.56 5.41 -24.01
C MET A 171 -15.67 4.99 -22.54
N ILE A 172 -16.64 5.49 -21.79
CA ILE A 172 -16.84 5.18 -20.36
C ILE A 172 -18.26 4.65 -20.12
N SER A 173 -18.45 3.92 -19.04
CA SER A 173 -19.76 3.39 -18.68
C SER A 173 -20.74 4.51 -18.25
N GLU A 174 -22.03 4.28 -18.45
CA GLU A 174 -23.09 5.18 -17.96
C GLU A 174 -22.95 5.51 -16.47
N ASN A 175 -22.59 4.52 -15.66
CA ASN A 175 -22.37 4.73 -14.23
C ASN A 175 -21.20 5.69 -13.94
N THR A 176 -20.17 5.67 -14.79
CA THR A 176 -19.05 6.63 -14.69
C THR A 176 -19.50 8.04 -15.03
N VAL A 177 -20.33 8.20 -16.08
CA VAL A 177 -20.93 9.50 -16.44
C VAL A 177 -21.78 10.05 -15.29
N ARG A 178 -22.66 9.23 -14.72
CA ARG A 178 -23.47 9.59 -13.55
C ARG A 178 -22.62 10.03 -12.36
N ASN A 179 -21.52 9.33 -12.11
CA ASN A 179 -20.58 9.68 -11.04
C ASN A 179 -19.85 11.00 -11.31
N TYR A 180 -19.53 11.31 -12.56
CA TYR A 180 -18.91 12.58 -12.91
C TYR A 180 -19.90 13.76 -12.74
N LEU A 181 -21.14 13.59 -13.17
CA LEU A 181 -22.21 14.56 -12.95
C LEU A 181 -22.47 14.77 -11.45
N LYS A 182 -22.62 13.69 -10.69
CA LYS A 182 -22.85 13.75 -9.23
C LYS A 182 -21.72 14.47 -8.48
N ARG A 183 -20.49 14.40 -8.99
CA ARG A 183 -19.32 15.07 -8.41
C ARG A 183 -19.12 16.50 -8.93
N GLY A 184 -20.00 17.00 -9.78
CA GLY A 184 -19.85 18.31 -10.41
C GLY A 184 -18.63 18.43 -11.33
N LEU A 185 -18.10 17.30 -11.82
CA LEU A 185 -16.99 17.29 -12.79
C LEU A 185 -17.48 17.61 -14.20
N LEU A 186 -18.68 17.13 -14.56
CA LEU A 186 -19.39 17.54 -15.76
C LEU A 186 -20.41 18.60 -15.39
N LYS A 187 -20.52 19.65 -16.20
CA LYS A 187 -21.49 20.72 -15.97
C LYS A 187 -22.86 20.26 -16.47
N SER A 188 -23.83 20.17 -15.59
CA SER A 188 -25.25 20.23 -15.94
C SER A 188 -25.66 21.69 -15.75
N ASN A 189 -25.85 22.41 -16.83
CA ASN A 189 -26.50 23.73 -16.72
C ASN A 189 -27.94 23.54 -16.36
#